data_72da0ac79c4b730c6babc3b28ef8a70d
#
_entry.id   72da0ac79c4b730c6babc3b28ef8a70d
#
_cell.length_a   1.000
_cell.length_b   1.000
_cell.length_c   1.000
_cell.angle_alpha   90.00
_cell.angle_beta   90.00
_cell.angle_gamma   90.00
#
_symmetry.space_group_name_H-M   'P 1'
#
loop_
_entity.id
_entity.type
_entity.pdbx_description
1 polymer ?
#
loop_
_entity_poly.entity_id
_entity_poly.type
_entity_poly.pdbx_seq_one_letter_code
_entity_poly.pdbx_strand_id
1 'polypeptide(L)'
;MRRKKKESKFNKINIINILNLIFVTILLILLVKLNMIPKNYMMTITAILTLYEVLCIFLTNLKNKPCKIIGIVLSLLSIVGCMFCSYYLYNSDSFLDKAFDNAKKENYITYYVVTYSDNTASNRNDINDTVYYVNNDSNINSAIDTLKKYTKSNITQTDDVVNLFNLISSKQASFALISNSSYEILFSNNTSLKKDNYKVIYQFRIKIKNKVNSAKTSSKEKFNIYISGTDFANLSDFNMIATVNMNTHKILLTSIPRDYYIPVSDTNGIRDNLSFIGVNDIDTRIKSIENYFGINFDYYLKINTNSLVWIVDAVGGIEYCSDESFTTTHAVILNSYDDSKGKKLNIKKGCQHLNGIQTLTVARERNAFVGRDRQRQKNCQAIIVDIFEQLKSANTLANYNNILNSLGDLYETSLSREIIENIMKDTINGANWTFENQSVDGNDGQDLVHLNSMKGWVMYPIDDTVANAKAKINEILK
;
A
#
# COMPACT_ATOMS: atom_id res chain seq x y z
N MET A 1 65.61 -43.96 -15.20
CA MET A 1 65.20 -42.56 -15.17
C MET A 1 63.78 -42.46 -14.61
N ARG A 2 63.60 -42.15 -13.32
CA ARG A 2 62.26 -41.90 -12.68
C ARG A 2 61.90 -40.44 -12.86
N ARG A 3 60.87 -40.15 -13.70
CA ARG A 3 60.26 -38.84 -13.79
C ARG A 3 59.48 -38.54 -12.45
N LYS A 4 60.00 -37.64 -11.60
CA LYS A 4 59.27 -37.11 -10.49
C LYS A 4 58.08 -36.34 -11.02
N LYS A 5 56.82 -36.81 -10.75
CA LYS A 5 55.58 -36.07 -10.90
C LYS A 5 55.66 -34.81 -10.00
N LYS A 6 55.74 -33.65 -10.62
CA LYS A 6 55.62 -32.38 -9.92
C LYS A 6 54.16 -32.27 -9.48
N GLU A 7 53.82 -32.65 -8.26
CA GLU A 7 52.56 -32.30 -7.63
C GLU A 7 52.52 -30.77 -7.52
N SER A 8 51.57 -30.14 -8.22
CA SER A 8 51.32 -28.72 -8.09
C SER A 8 50.76 -28.51 -6.68
N LYS A 9 51.59 -28.09 -5.72
CA LYS A 9 51.11 -27.60 -4.43
C LYS A 9 50.22 -26.42 -4.69
N PHE A 10 48.91 -26.61 -4.64
CA PHE A 10 47.90 -25.53 -4.62
C PHE A 10 48.25 -24.64 -3.42
N ASN A 11 48.81 -23.48 -3.69
CA ASN A 11 49.28 -22.58 -2.66
C ASN A 11 48.06 -22.03 -1.93
N LYS A 12 48.00 -22.08 -0.57
CA LYS A 12 46.86 -21.55 0.24
C LYS A 12 46.46 -20.12 -0.14
N ILE A 13 47.40 -19.34 -0.67
CA ILE A 13 47.19 -17.98 -1.17
C ILE A 13 46.35 -17.96 -2.44
N ASN A 14 46.53 -18.92 -3.35
CA ASN A 14 45.71 -19.01 -4.55
C ASN A 14 44.26 -19.33 -4.20
N ILE A 15 44.01 -20.06 -3.11
CA ILE A 15 42.67 -20.33 -2.61
C ILE A 15 42.01 -19.03 -2.15
N ILE A 16 42.73 -18.15 -1.43
CA ILE A 16 42.18 -16.85 -0.97
C ILE A 16 41.80 -15.98 -2.19
N ASN A 17 42.66 -15.89 -3.19
CA ASN A 17 42.39 -15.10 -4.39
C ASN A 17 41.20 -15.64 -5.18
N ILE A 18 41.06 -16.98 -5.30
CA ILE A 18 39.94 -17.62 -5.96
C ILE A 18 38.63 -17.33 -5.19
N LEU A 19 38.66 -17.45 -3.86
CA LEU A 19 37.51 -17.12 -3.02
C LEU A 19 37.10 -15.64 -3.17
N ASN A 20 38.08 -14.73 -3.17
CA ASN A 20 37.81 -13.32 -3.36
C ASN A 20 37.12 -13.04 -4.70
N LEU A 21 37.66 -13.61 -5.79
CA LEU A 21 37.07 -13.48 -7.12
C LEU A 21 35.64 -14.05 -7.17
N ILE A 22 35.36 -15.16 -6.50
CA ILE A 22 34.02 -15.74 -6.42
C ILE A 22 33.07 -14.76 -5.73
N PHE A 23 33.43 -14.20 -4.55
CA PHE A 23 32.56 -13.29 -3.82
C PHE A 23 32.33 -11.95 -4.56
N VAL A 24 33.36 -11.40 -5.21
CA VAL A 24 33.20 -10.22 -6.06
C VAL A 24 32.26 -10.52 -7.25
N THR A 25 32.40 -11.68 -7.86
CA THR A 25 31.50 -12.10 -8.97
C THR A 25 30.07 -12.24 -8.49
N ILE A 26 29.83 -12.87 -7.33
CA ILE A 26 28.50 -12.98 -6.73
C ILE A 26 27.91 -11.59 -6.47
N LEU A 27 28.69 -10.68 -5.89
CA LEU A 27 28.26 -9.30 -5.64
C LEU A 27 27.83 -8.60 -6.94
N LEU A 28 28.63 -8.70 -8.00
CA LEU A 28 28.32 -8.10 -9.31
C LEU A 28 27.05 -8.70 -9.92
N ILE A 29 26.86 -10.01 -9.83
CA ILE A 29 25.63 -10.68 -10.30
C ILE A 29 24.41 -10.15 -9.56
N LEU A 30 24.49 -10.01 -8.23
CA LEU A 30 23.37 -9.49 -7.42
C LEU A 30 23.07 -8.02 -7.73
N LEU A 31 24.09 -7.18 -7.95
CA LEU A 31 23.92 -5.78 -8.36
C LEU A 31 23.21 -5.68 -9.71
N VAL A 32 23.59 -6.53 -10.68
CA VAL A 32 22.93 -6.58 -12.00
C VAL A 32 21.49 -7.07 -11.86
N LYS A 33 21.25 -8.10 -11.03
CA LYS A 33 19.90 -8.65 -10.79
C LYS A 33 18.97 -7.64 -10.13
N LEU A 34 19.44 -6.88 -9.15
CA LEU A 34 18.66 -5.84 -8.48
C LEU A 34 18.22 -4.73 -9.43
N ASN A 35 18.98 -4.47 -10.49
CA ASN A 35 18.65 -3.57 -11.61
C ASN A 35 18.26 -2.11 -11.22
N MET A 36 18.71 -1.64 -10.05
CA MET A 36 18.43 -0.28 -9.57
C MET A 36 19.57 0.71 -9.82
N ILE A 37 20.74 0.22 -10.21
CA ILE A 37 21.91 1.06 -10.42
C ILE A 37 22.02 1.42 -11.90
N PRO A 38 22.18 2.71 -12.25
CA PRO A 38 22.38 3.15 -13.63
C PRO A 38 23.65 2.55 -14.25
N LYS A 39 23.61 2.32 -15.57
CA LYS A 39 24.72 1.67 -16.31
C LYS A 39 26.08 2.32 -16.07
N ASN A 40 26.15 3.65 -16.02
CA ASN A 40 27.40 4.37 -15.83
C ASN A 40 28.04 4.07 -14.47
N TYR A 41 27.23 4.08 -13.40
CA TYR A 41 27.70 3.71 -12.06
C TYR A 41 28.06 2.22 -11.98
N MET A 42 27.28 1.37 -12.64
CA MET A 42 27.56 -0.06 -12.69
C MET A 42 28.89 -0.38 -13.37
N MET A 43 29.21 0.32 -14.51
CA MET A 43 30.50 0.20 -15.16
C MET A 43 31.65 0.67 -14.26
N THR A 44 31.46 1.79 -13.55
CA THR A 44 32.46 2.34 -12.62
C THR A 44 32.71 1.37 -11.45
N ILE A 45 31.66 0.83 -10.83
CA ILE A 45 31.76 -0.15 -9.72
C ILE A 45 32.51 -1.40 -10.22
N THR A 46 32.13 -1.91 -11.39
CA THR A 46 32.79 -3.07 -12.00
C THR A 46 34.27 -2.81 -12.25
N ALA A 47 34.63 -1.66 -12.81
CA ALA A 47 36.00 -1.27 -13.05
C ALA A 47 36.83 -1.18 -11.75
N ILE A 48 36.25 -0.51 -10.71
CA ILE A 48 36.93 -0.38 -9.41
C ILE A 48 37.17 -1.75 -8.76
N LEU A 49 36.14 -2.61 -8.73
CA LEU A 49 36.26 -3.95 -8.15
C LEU A 49 37.25 -4.80 -8.92
N THR A 50 37.25 -4.73 -10.25
CA THR A 50 38.22 -5.47 -11.09
C THR A 50 39.65 -4.98 -10.85
N LEU A 51 39.88 -3.67 -10.80
CA LEU A 51 41.22 -3.12 -10.50
C LEU A 51 41.66 -3.50 -9.08
N TYR A 52 40.77 -3.53 -8.13
CA TYR A 52 41.06 -3.96 -6.76
C TYR A 52 41.45 -5.43 -6.71
N GLU A 53 40.73 -6.31 -7.43
CA GLU A 53 41.10 -7.72 -7.56
C GLU A 53 42.49 -7.92 -8.19
N VAL A 54 42.76 -7.21 -9.28
CA VAL A 54 44.08 -7.25 -9.94
C VAL A 54 45.17 -6.84 -8.95
N LEU A 55 44.95 -5.78 -8.17
CA LEU A 55 45.88 -5.33 -7.14
C LEU A 55 46.08 -6.39 -6.05
N CYS A 56 45.05 -7.00 -5.54
CA CYS A 56 45.13 -8.07 -4.53
C CYS A 56 45.94 -9.27 -5.08
N ILE A 57 45.65 -9.72 -6.30
CA ILE A 57 46.37 -10.81 -6.93
C ILE A 57 47.85 -10.45 -7.17
N PHE A 58 48.13 -9.23 -7.61
CA PHE A 58 49.49 -8.73 -7.82
C PHE A 58 50.28 -8.73 -6.51
N LEU A 59 49.73 -8.11 -5.42
CA LEU A 59 50.40 -8.04 -4.11
C LEU A 59 50.65 -9.42 -3.51
N THR A 60 49.68 -10.33 -3.59
CA THR A 60 49.82 -11.71 -3.06
C THR A 60 50.84 -12.55 -3.77
N ASN A 61 51.17 -12.24 -5.03
CA ASN A 61 52.18 -12.95 -5.84
C ASN A 61 53.60 -12.35 -5.76
N LEU A 62 53.75 -11.17 -5.15
CA LEU A 62 55.07 -10.56 -4.95
C LEU A 62 55.96 -11.44 -4.05
N LYS A 63 57.28 -11.46 -4.29
CA LYS A 63 58.26 -12.17 -3.45
C LYS A 63 58.49 -11.48 -2.10
N ASN A 64 58.19 -10.19 -2.00
CA ASN A 64 58.34 -9.39 -0.77
C ASN A 64 57.27 -9.78 0.26
N LYS A 65 57.72 -10.23 1.46
CA LYS A 65 56.82 -10.70 2.54
C LYS A 65 55.82 -9.64 3.02
N PRO A 66 56.21 -8.38 3.32
CA PRO A 66 55.25 -7.32 3.71
C PRO A 66 54.15 -7.11 2.65
N CYS A 67 54.51 -6.96 1.37
CA CYS A 67 53.53 -6.75 0.31
C CYS A 67 52.54 -7.92 0.19
N LYS A 68 53.06 -9.15 0.37
CA LYS A 68 52.25 -10.35 0.36
C LYS A 68 51.25 -10.42 1.50
N ILE A 69 51.66 -10.02 2.70
CA ILE A 69 50.76 -9.93 3.86
C ILE A 69 49.69 -8.87 3.63
N ILE A 70 50.04 -7.69 3.12
CA ILE A 70 49.09 -6.63 2.77
C ILE A 70 48.08 -7.18 1.75
N GLY A 71 48.50 -7.85 0.68
CA GLY A 71 47.60 -8.42 -0.31
C GLY A 71 46.62 -9.45 0.28
N ILE A 72 47.07 -10.30 1.20
CA ILE A 72 46.23 -11.28 1.89
C ILE A 72 45.18 -10.55 2.76
N VAL A 73 45.59 -9.54 3.54
CA VAL A 73 44.71 -8.76 4.39
C VAL A 73 43.62 -8.04 3.57
N LEU A 74 44.01 -7.40 2.46
CA LEU A 74 43.08 -6.73 1.56
C LEU A 74 42.09 -7.73 0.93
N SER A 75 42.57 -8.92 0.48
CA SER A 75 41.65 -9.95 -0.04
C SER A 75 40.67 -10.47 1.00
N LEU A 76 41.11 -10.65 2.28
CA LEU A 76 40.20 -11.08 3.35
C LEU A 76 39.16 -10.00 3.69
N LEU A 77 39.56 -8.73 3.74
CA LEU A 77 38.66 -7.60 3.94
C LEU A 77 37.63 -7.51 2.80
N SER A 78 38.08 -7.69 1.56
CA SER A 78 37.19 -7.72 0.40
C SER A 78 36.17 -8.87 0.48
N ILE A 79 36.60 -10.08 0.83
CA ILE A 79 35.69 -11.23 0.99
C ILE A 79 34.60 -10.90 2.03
N VAL A 80 34.98 -10.38 3.21
CA VAL A 80 34.02 -10.03 4.26
C VAL A 80 33.07 -8.92 3.79
N GLY A 81 33.59 -7.88 3.15
CA GLY A 81 32.79 -6.78 2.60
C GLY A 81 31.83 -7.27 1.50
N CYS A 82 32.32 -8.08 0.56
CA CYS A 82 31.47 -8.63 -0.49
C CYS A 82 30.40 -9.58 0.06
N MET A 83 30.72 -10.41 1.07
CA MET A 83 29.72 -11.25 1.75
C MET A 83 28.63 -10.42 2.40
N PHE A 84 28.99 -9.38 3.16
CA PHE A 84 28.05 -8.49 3.80
C PHE A 84 27.15 -7.78 2.77
N CYS A 85 27.74 -7.17 1.76
CA CYS A 85 26.98 -6.50 0.69
C CYS A 85 26.09 -7.48 -0.08
N SER A 86 26.59 -8.68 -0.40
CA SER A 86 25.79 -9.70 -1.11
C SER A 86 24.61 -10.18 -0.30
N TYR A 87 24.76 -10.35 1.02
CA TYR A 87 23.66 -10.71 1.92
C TYR A 87 22.58 -9.61 1.92
N TYR A 88 23.00 -8.35 1.98
CA TYR A 88 22.09 -7.21 1.92
C TYR A 88 21.31 -7.12 0.60
N LEU A 89 22.01 -7.25 -0.52
CA LEU A 89 21.42 -7.22 -1.85
C LEU A 89 20.46 -8.39 -2.09
N TYR A 90 20.83 -9.58 -1.65
CA TYR A 90 19.98 -10.78 -1.76
C TYR A 90 18.65 -10.59 -1.00
N ASN A 91 18.71 -10.07 0.23
CA ASN A 91 17.51 -9.81 1.01
C ASN A 91 16.64 -8.74 0.35
N SER A 92 17.24 -7.66 -0.18
CA SER A 92 16.53 -6.61 -0.90
C SER A 92 15.82 -7.14 -2.14
N ASP A 93 16.52 -7.93 -2.96
CA ASP A 93 15.97 -8.55 -4.16
C ASP A 93 14.81 -9.52 -3.84
N SER A 94 15.03 -10.41 -2.88
CA SER A 94 13.99 -11.36 -2.41
C SER A 94 12.75 -10.65 -1.87
N PHE A 95 12.93 -9.51 -1.20
CA PHE A 95 11.80 -8.74 -0.72
C PHE A 95 11.04 -8.08 -1.87
N LEU A 96 11.74 -7.42 -2.80
CA LEU A 96 11.10 -6.81 -3.96
C LEU A 96 10.27 -7.83 -4.74
N ASP A 97 10.81 -9.02 -4.95
CA ASP A 97 10.07 -10.11 -5.57
C ASP A 97 8.78 -10.42 -4.78
N LYS A 98 8.85 -10.54 -3.46
CA LYS A 98 7.67 -10.79 -2.60
C LYS A 98 6.72 -9.61 -2.59
N ALA A 99 7.22 -8.37 -2.49
CA ALA A 99 6.42 -7.16 -2.40
C ALA A 99 5.56 -6.95 -3.66
N PHE A 100 6.13 -7.22 -4.84
CA PHE A 100 5.44 -7.08 -6.12
C PHE A 100 4.74 -8.37 -6.59
N ASP A 101 5.05 -9.53 -6.03
CA ASP A 101 4.26 -10.75 -6.19
C ASP A 101 2.95 -10.69 -5.41
N ASN A 102 2.84 -9.79 -4.42
CA ASN A 102 1.58 -9.50 -3.72
C ASN A 102 0.49 -8.97 -4.65
N ALA A 103 0.83 -8.38 -5.80
CA ALA A 103 -0.12 -8.09 -6.87
C ALA A 103 -0.85 -9.33 -7.40
N LYS A 104 -0.33 -10.53 -7.13
CA LYS A 104 -0.94 -11.82 -7.45
C LYS A 104 -1.62 -12.49 -6.25
N LYS A 105 -1.61 -11.87 -5.04
CA LYS A 105 -2.32 -12.43 -3.88
C LYS A 105 -3.79 -12.52 -4.19
N GLU A 106 -4.33 -13.69 -3.84
CA GLU A 106 -5.75 -13.95 -3.91
C GLU A 106 -6.46 -13.11 -2.86
N ASN A 107 -7.30 -12.20 -3.28
CA ASN A 107 -8.11 -11.40 -2.38
C ASN A 107 -9.38 -12.18 -2.01
N TYR A 108 -9.77 -12.09 -0.75
CA TYR A 108 -10.94 -12.76 -0.21
C TYR A 108 -11.82 -11.77 0.53
N ILE A 109 -13.12 -11.87 0.32
CA ILE A 109 -14.12 -11.21 1.17
C ILE A 109 -14.66 -12.23 2.17
N THR A 110 -14.76 -11.82 3.43
CA THR A 110 -15.39 -12.63 4.47
C THR A 110 -16.86 -12.25 4.57
N TYR A 111 -17.72 -13.26 4.55
CA TYR A 111 -19.15 -13.13 4.80
C TYR A 111 -19.53 -13.81 6.08
N TYR A 112 -20.52 -13.24 6.75
CA TYR A 112 -21.11 -13.71 7.98
C TYR A 112 -22.54 -14.16 7.77
N VAL A 113 -22.93 -15.28 8.42
CA VAL A 113 -24.31 -15.58 8.72
C VAL A 113 -24.56 -15.18 10.17
N VAL A 114 -25.45 -14.22 10.36
CA VAL A 114 -25.73 -13.55 11.62
C VAL A 114 -27.15 -13.91 12.09
N THR A 115 -27.34 -14.04 13.38
CA THR A 115 -28.63 -14.22 14.03
C THR A 115 -28.72 -13.36 15.29
N TYR A 116 -29.92 -13.24 15.88
CA TYR A 116 -30.09 -12.57 17.17
C TYR A 116 -29.39 -13.37 18.28
N SER A 117 -28.87 -12.72 19.30
CA SER A 117 -28.05 -13.33 20.35
C SER A 117 -28.76 -14.43 21.14
N ASP A 118 -30.10 -14.30 21.33
CA ASP A 118 -30.92 -15.28 22.04
C ASP A 118 -31.35 -16.49 21.18
N ASN A 119 -31.09 -16.48 19.88
CA ASN A 119 -31.33 -17.64 19.02
C ASN A 119 -30.45 -18.83 19.46
N THR A 120 -30.97 -20.04 19.42
CA THR A 120 -30.24 -21.26 19.82
C THR A 120 -29.18 -21.71 18.80
N ALA A 121 -29.26 -21.25 17.56
CA ALA A 121 -28.30 -21.58 16.50
C ALA A 121 -26.89 -21.15 16.90
N SER A 122 -25.89 -22.00 16.70
CA SER A 122 -24.50 -21.78 17.10
C SER A 122 -23.46 -22.06 16.00
N ASN A 123 -23.87 -22.73 14.95
CA ASN A 123 -22.98 -23.10 13.84
C ASN A 123 -23.75 -23.23 12.52
N ARG A 124 -23.05 -23.52 11.43
CA ARG A 124 -23.62 -23.60 10.07
C ARG A 124 -24.72 -24.67 9.91
N ASN A 125 -24.70 -25.77 10.69
CA ASN A 125 -25.66 -26.85 10.56
C ASN A 125 -27.01 -26.45 11.15
N ASP A 126 -27.05 -25.40 11.96
CA ASP A 126 -28.25 -24.85 12.58
C ASP A 126 -28.97 -23.85 11.65
N ILE A 127 -28.45 -23.62 10.45
CA ILE A 127 -29.08 -22.75 9.43
C ILE A 127 -30.19 -23.55 8.76
N ASN A 128 -31.39 -23.53 9.37
CA ASN A 128 -32.55 -24.34 9.00
C ASN A 128 -33.78 -23.52 8.59
N ASP A 129 -33.66 -22.19 8.55
CA ASP A 129 -34.71 -21.24 8.17
C ASP A 129 -34.19 -20.30 7.07
N THR A 130 -35.09 -19.48 6.53
CA THR A 130 -34.76 -18.53 5.47
C THR A 130 -33.61 -17.59 5.88
N VAL A 131 -32.61 -17.44 5.02
CA VAL A 131 -31.52 -16.50 5.17
C VAL A 131 -31.83 -15.25 4.33
N TYR A 132 -31.88 -14.11 4.96
CA TYR A 132 -32.12 -12.84 4.27
C TYR A 132 -30.82 -12.12 3.93
N TYR A 133 -30.79 -11.40 2.83
CA TYR A 133 -29.62 -10.59 2.42
C TYR A 133 -30.05 -9.30 1.72
N VAL A 134 -29.12 -8.36 1.58
CA VAL A 134 -29.29 -7.14 0.80
C VAL A 134 -28.34 -7.16 -0.39
N ASN A 135 -28.86 -6.75 -1.56
CA ASN A 135 -28.05 -6.65 -2.77
C ASN A 135 -27.30 -5.30 -2.83
N ASN A 136 -26.41 -5.08 -1.88
CA ASN A 136 -25.58 -3.87 -1.76
C ASN A 136 -24.08 -4.11 -2.02
N ASP A 137 -23.73 -5.28 -2.53
CA ASP A 137 -22.36 -5.74 -2.72
C ASP A 137 -22.25 -6.52 -4.05
N SER A 138 -21.30 -6.14 -4.90
CA SER A 138 -21.04 -6.76 -6.20
C SER A 138 -20.75 -8.27 -6.13
N ASN A 139 -20.30 -8.75 -4.98
CA ASN A 139 -19.89 -10.13 -4.74
C ASN A 139 -20.95 -10.99 -4.01
N ILE A 140 -22.10 -10.40 -3.66
CA ILE A 140 -23.14 -11.07 -2.86
C ILE A 140 -23.66 -12.35 -3.54
N ASN A 141 -23.79 -12.37 -4.85
CA ASN A 141 -24.21 -13.56 -5.60
C ASN A 141 -23.23 -14.72 -5.43
N SER A 142 -21.92 -14.47 -5.43
CA SER A 142 -20.89 -15.47 -5.16
C SER A 142 -20.95 -15.99 -3.72
N ALA A 143 -21.30 -15.11 -2.78
CA ALA A 143 -21.53 -15.50 -1.38
C ALA A 143 -22.76 -16.39 -1.24
N ILE A 144 -23.86 -16.04 -1.90
CA ILE A 144 -25.09 -16.86 -1.95
C ILE A 144 -24.79 -18.25 -2.52
N ASP A 145 -24.10 -18.33 -3.64
CA ASP A 145 -23.74 -19.60 -4.29
C ASP A 145 -22.82 -20.44 -3.39
N THR A 146 -21.97 -19.80 -2.62
CA THR A 146 -21.12 -20.49 -1.63
C THR A 146 -21.95 -20.99 -0.46
N LEU A 147 -22.85 -20.17 0.09
CA LEU A 147 -23.71 -20.55 1.21
C LEU A 147 -24.64 -21.70 0.85
N LYS A 148 -25.22 -21.72 -0.37
CA LYS A 148 -26.07 -22.82 -0.89
C LYS A 148 -25.39 -24.20 -0.88
N LYS A 149 -24.06 -24.25 -0.86
CA LYS A 149 -23.33 -25.53 -0.74
C LYS A 149 -23.43 -26.15 0.67
N TYR A 150 -23.78 -25.34 1.65
CA TYR A 150 -23.76 -25.71 3.07
C TYR A 150 -25.15 -25.74 3.73
N THR A 151 -26.15 -25.11 3.12
CA THR A 151 -27.54 -25.13 3.62
C THR A 151 -28.52 -25.33 2.47
N LYS A 152 -29.67 -25.95 2.81
CA LYS A 152 -30.83 -26.08 1.90
C LYS A 152 -31.88 -24.98 2.16
N SER A 153 -31.59 -24.05 3.06
CA SER A 153 -32.51 -22.96 3.40
C SER A 153 -32.73 -22.03 2.21
N ASN A 154 -33.92 -21.45 2.14
CA ASN A 154 -34.21 -20.41 1.18
C ASN A 154 -33.34 -19.18 1.46
N ILE A 155 -32.91 -18.51 0.39
CA ILE A 155 -32.13 -17.27 0.52
C ILE A 155 -32.92 -16.18 -0.20
N THR A 156 -33.36 -15.16 0.56
CA THR A 156 -34.30 -14.14 0.14
C THR A 156 -33.73 -12.73 0.25
N GLN A 157 -33.89 -11.92 -0.76
CA GLN A 157 -33.47 -10.53 -0.75
C GLN A 157 -34.44 -9.66 0.05
N THR A 158 -33.92 -8.71 0.80
CA THR A 158 -34.67 -7.61 1.44
C THR A 158 -34.14 -6.26 0.95
N ASP A 159 -34.86 -5.17 1.28
CA ASP A 159 -34.64 -3.86 0.67
C ASP A 159 -33.35 -3.18 1.14
N ASP A 160 -33.08 -3.20 2.45
CA ASP A 160 -31.95 -2.49 3.03
C ASP A 160 -31.39 -3.21 4.28
N VAL A 161 -30.16 -2.83 4.66
CA VAL A 161 -29.42 -3.48 5.76
C VAL A 161 -30.03 -3.19 7.12
N VAL A 162 -30.58 -1.98 7.34
CA VAL A 162 -31.21 -1.63 8.61
C VAL A 162 -32.50 -2.44 8.79
N ASN A 163 -33.29 -2.55 7.72
CA ASN A 163 -34.50 -3.39 7.72
C ASN A 163 -34.16 -4.86 7.94
N LEU A 164 -33.09 -5.37 7.30
CA LEU A 164 -32.60 -6.73 7.52
C LEU A 164 -32.36 -7.03 9.01
N PHE A 165 -31.66 -6.12 9.71
CA PHE A 165 -31.37 -6.31 11.14
C PHE A 165 -32.57 -6.05 12.05
N ASN A 166 -33.53 -5.22 11.63
CA ASN A 166 -34.83 -5.07 12.30
C ASN A 166 -35.68 -6.34 12.20
N LEU A 167 -35.68 -7.03 11.04
CA LEU A 167 -36.35 -8.31 10.88
C LEU A 167 -35.75 -9.39 11.80
N ILE A 168 -34.42 -9.40 11.96
CA ILE A 168 -33.74 -10.31 12.88
C ILE A 168 -34.10 -9.99 14.34
N SER A 169 -34.08 -8.71 14.75
CA SER A 169 -34.37 -8.30 16.12
C SER A 169 -35.84 -8.51 16.51
N SER A 170 -36.76 -8.34 15.55
CA SER A 170 -38.20 -8.60 15.73
C SER A 170 -38.57 -10.08 15.60
N LYS A 171 -37.59 -10.96 15.35
CA LYS A 171 -37.77 -12.41 15.15
C LYS A 171 -38.66 -12.76 13.93
N GLN A 172 -38.81 -11.85 13.00
CA GLN A 172 -39.47 -12.09 11.71
C GLN A 172 -38.54 -12.79 10.71
N ALA A 173 -37.23 -12.66 10.93
CA ALA A 173 -36.20 -13.42 10.23
C ALA A 173 -35.26 -14.08 11.24
N SER A 174 -34.79 -15.29 10.91
CA SER A 174 -33.86 -16.03 11.79
C SER A 174 -32.39 -15.73 11.45
N PHE A 175 -32.06 -15.53 10.17
CA PHE A 175 -30.67 -15.42 9.71
C PHE A 175 -30.49 -14.30 8.68
N ALA A 176 -29.35 -13.62 8.78
CA ALA A 176 -28.89 -12.61 7.82
C ALA A 176 -27.55 -13.02 7.21
N LEU A 177 -27.39 -12.86 5.89
CA LEU A 177 -26.11 -12.95 5.19
C LEU A 177 -25.61 -11.54 4.90
N ILE A 178 -24.40 -11.23 5.36
CA ILE A 178 -23.80 -9.90 5.23
C ILE A 178 -22.27 -10.00 5.12
N SER A 179 -21.63 -9.11 4.36
CA SER A 179 -20.17 -9.01 4.37
C SER A 179 -19.64 -8.48 5.70
N ASN A 180 -18.43 -8.89 6.08
CA ASN A 180 -17.78 -8.38 7.30
C ASN A 180 -17.74 -6.84 7.31
N SER A 181 -17.36 -6.21 6.20
CA SER A 181 -17.27 -4.75 6.11
C SER A 181 -18.61 -4.07 6.33
N SER A 182 -19.69 -4.55 5.66
CA SER A 182 -21.04 -4.01 5.86
C SER A 182 -21.53 -4.20 7.30
N TYR A 183 -21.20 -5.36 7.92
CA TYR A 183 -21.52 -5.62 9.31
C TYR A 183 -20.86 -4.62 10.27
N GLU A 184 -19.55 -4.42 10.14
CA GLU A 184 -18.81 -3.47 11.00
C GLU A 184 -19.29 -2.02 10.79
N ILE A 185 -19.51 -1.61 9.54
CA ILE A 185 -19.99 -0.27 9.21
C ILE A 185 -21.41 0.00 9.79
N LEU A 186 -22.30 -0.98 9.72
CA LEU A 186 -23.65 -0.87 10.27
C LEU A 186 -23.62 -0.50 11.75
N PHE A 187 -22.80 -1.16 12.54
CA PHE A 187 -22.74 -0.95 13.98
C PHE A 187 -21.86 0.25 14.39
N SER A 188 -20.91 0.67 13.55
CA SER A 188 -20.12 1.87 13.83
C SER A 188 -20.92 3.17 13.63
N ASN A 189 -21.90 3.15 12.74
CA ASN A 189 -22.67 4.34 12.34
C ASN A 189 -24.11 4.36 12.86
N ASN A 190 -24.64 3.23 13.34
CA ASN A 190 -26.03 3.12 13.80
C ASN A 190 -26.11 2.99 15.31
N THR A 191 -26.60 4.04 15.96
CA THR A 191 -26.79 4.06 17.42
C THR A 191 -28.05 3.29 17.91
N SER A 192 -28.99 2.99 17.02
CA SER A 192 -30.23 2.28 17.34
C SER A 192 -30.05 0.76 17.40
N LEU A 193 -29.08 0.23 16.64
CA LEU A 193 -28.74 -1.21 16.63
C LEU A 193 -27.49 -1.45 17.50
N LYS A 194 -27.62 -2.36 18.48
CA LYS A 194 -26.50 -2.71 19.34
C LYS A 194 -25.87 -4.02 18.86
N LYS A 195 -24.57 -4.00 18.58
CA LYS A 195 -23.81 -5.16 18.06
C LYS A 195 -23.95 -6.39 18.95
N ASP A 196 -23.96 -6.21 20.27
CA ASP A 196 -24.09 -7.27 21.27
C ASP A 196 -25.41 -8.07 21.21
N ASN A 197 -26.43 -7.49 20.55
CA ASN A 197 -27.71 -8.17 20.32
C ASN A 197 -27.66 -9.20 19.19
N TYR A 198 -26.54 -9.30 18.48
CA TYR A 198 -26.36 -10.19 17.33
C TYR A 198 -25.12 -11.04 17.48
N LYS A 199 -25.16 -12.26 16.95
CA LYS A 199 -24.01 -13.18 16.93
C LYS A 199 -23.78 -13.75 15.54
N VAL A 200 -22.51 -13.90 15.19
CA VAL A 200 -22.08 -14.60 13.99
C VAL A 200 -22.03 -16.09 14.29
N ILE A 201 -22.83 -16.89 13.58
CA ILE A 201 -22.87 -18.36 13.74
C ILE A 201 -22.05 -19.09 12.68
N TYR A 202 -21.80 -18.45 11.54
CA TYR A 202 -20.98 -18.99 10.47
C TYR A 202 -20.26 -17.89 9.72
N GLN A 203 -19.01 -18.15 9.37
CA GLN A 203 -18.22 -17.28 8.49
C GLN A 203 -17.55 -18.10 7.40
N PHE A 204 -17.47 -17.53 6.22
CA PHE A 204 -16.77 -18.11 5.09
C PHE A 204 -16.15 -17.02 4.21
N ARG A 205 -15.20 -17.43 3.37
CA ARG A 205 -14.51 -16.53 2.48
C ARG A 205 -14.84 -16.86 1.03
N ILE A 206 -15.04 -15.83 0.23
CA ILE A 206 -15.13 -15.96 -1.22
C ILE A 206 -13.91 -15.32 -1.84
N LYS A 207 -13.36 -15.97 -2.87
CA LYS A 207 -12.25 -15.44 -3.65
C LYS A 207 -12.77 -14.39 -4.62
N ILE A 208 -12.16 -13.21 -4.59
CA ILE A 208 -12.42 -12.15 -5.55
C ILE A 208 -11.48 -12.34 -6.73
N LYS A 209 -12.00 -12.21 -7.94
CA LYS A 209 -11.18 -12.05 -9.14
C LYS A 209 -10.87 -10.58 -9.29
N ASN A 210 -9.66 -10.16 -8.94
CA ASN A 210 -9.21 -8.80 -9.25
C ASN A 210 -9.24 -8.61 -10.77
N LYS A 211 -10.07 -7.69 -11.24
CA LYS A 211 -10.22 -7.37 -12.67
C LYS A 211 -9.20 -6.30 -13.11
N VAL A 212 -8.72 -5.46 -12.18
CA VAL A 212 -7.56 -4.58 -12.42
C VAL A 212 -6.31 -5.45 -12.39
N ASN A 213 -6.32 -6.37 -13.30
CA ASN A 213 -5.24 -7.30 -13.40
C ASN A 213 -4.63 -7.34 -14.73
N SER A 214 -3.53 -7.60 -14.63
CA SER A 214 -2.44 -7.71 -15.55
C SER A 214 -1.78 -6.36 -15.63
N ALA A 215 -0.78 -6.21 -14.79
CA ALA A 215 0.40 -5.49 -15.18
C ALA A 215 0.49 -5.57 -16.69
N LYS A 216 0.05 -4.54 -17.40
CA LYS A 216 0.45 -4.36 -18.78
C LYS A 216 1.96 -4.31 -18.65
N THR A 217 2.62 -5.38 -19.10
CA THR A 217 4.06 -5.66 -18.99
C THR A 217 4.92 -4.69 -19.81
N SER A 218 4.50 -3.45 -19.94
CA SER A 218 5.31 -2.38 -20.51
C SER A 218 5.45 -1.28 -19.47
N SER A 219 6.68 -0.98 -19.07
CA SER A 219 7.00 0.21 -18.31
C SER A 219 6.51 1.42 -19.09
N LYS A 220 5.40 2.00 -18.64
CA LYS A 220 4.92 3.25 -19.22
C LYS A 220 5.77 4.38 -18.67
N GLU A 221 6.15 5.29 -19.54
CA GLU A 221 6.88 6.50 -19.14
C GLU A 221 5.94 7.55 -18.51
N LYS A 222 4.64 7.43 -18.76
CA LYS A 222 3.59 8.32 -18.28
C LYS A 222 2.39 7.49 -17.84
N PHE A 223 1.93 7.67 -16.60
CA PHE A 223 0.87 6.84 -16.04
C PHE A 223 0.15 7.49 -14.85
N ASN A 224 -1.05 7.00 -14.57
CA ASN A 224 -1.80 7.35 -13.38
C ASN A 224 -1.79 6.21 -12.36
N ILE A 225 -1.58 6.57 -11.09
CA ILE A 225 -1.70 5.67 -9.95
C ILE A 225 -2.88 6.14 -9.11
N TYR A 226 -3.82 5.25 -8.80
CA TYR A 226 -4.80 5.50 -7.75
C TYR A 226 -4.20 5.12 -6.39
N ILE A 227 -4.15 6.08 -5.47
CA ILE A 227 -3.68 5.87 -4.10
C ILE A 227 -4.87 5.94 -3.15
N SER A 228 -5.09 4.88 -2.38
CA SER A 228 -6.16 4.77 -1.40
C SER A 228 -5.60 4.47 -0.01
N GLY A 229 -5.95 5.32 0.96
CA GLY A 229 -5.70 5.06 2.38
C GLY A 229 -6.98 4.56 3.06
N THR A 230 -6.95 3.34 3.63
CA THR A 230 -8.14 2.73 4.24
C THR A 230 -8.00 2.61 5.74
N ASP A 231 -9.13 2.71 6.44
CA ASP A 231 -9.25 2.38 7.86
C ASP A 231 -9.41 0.86 8.08
N PHE A 232 -9.68 0.47 9.32
CA PHE A 232 -9.89 -0.94 9.71
C PHE A 232 -11.15 -1.58 9.13
N ALA A 233 -12.15 -0.75 8.74
CA ALA A 233 -13.37 -1.22 8.08
C ALA A 233 -13.24 -1.24 6.55
N ASN A 234 -12.04 -1.00 6.00
CA ASN A 234 -11.77 -0.79 4.58
C ASN A 234 -12.47 0.45 3.97
N LEU A 235 -12.97 1.36 4.80
CA LEU A 235 -13.44 2.66 4.31
C LEU A 235 -12.26 3.45 3.76
N SER A 236 -12.43 4.04 2.59
CA SER A 236 -11.38 4.87 2.00
C SER A 236 -11.41 6.27 2.59
N ASP A 237 -10.61 6.49 3.60
CA ASP A 237 -10.45 7.80 4.24
C ASP A 237 -9.63 8.77 3.40
N PHE A 238 -8.83 8.25 2.48
CA PHE A 238 -7.94 9.01 1.64
C PHE A 238 -7.97 8.49 0.20
N ASN A 239 -8.20 9.38 -0.76
CA ASN A 239 -8.25 9.08 -2.18
C ASN A 239 -7.42 10.10 -2.96
N MET A 240 -6.49 9.64 -3.79
CA MET A 240 -5.60 10.49 -4.56
C MET A 240 -5.27 9.87 -5.91
N ILE A 241 -5.14 10.72 -6.92
CA ILE A 241 -4.55 10.38 -8.21
C ILE A 241 -3.13 10.90 -8.21
N ALA A 242 -2.13 10.05 -8.40
CA ALA A 242 -0.78 10.45 -8.70
C ALA A 242 -0.53 10.26 -10.20
N THR A 243 -0.41 11.37 -10.93
CA THR A 243 -0.07 11.38 -12.35
C THR A 243 1.42 11.58 -12.50
N VAL A 244 2.11 10.60 -13.08
CA VAL A 244 3.57 10.55 -13.17
C VAL A 244 4.01 10.69 -14.61
N ASN A 245 4.98 11.56 -14.86
CA ASN A 245 5.70 11.66 -16.11
C ASN A 245 7.20 11.44 -15.84
N MET A 246 7.70 10.25 -16.19
CA MET A 246 9.10 9.85 -15.99
C MET A 246 10.07 10.71 -16.81
N ASN A 247 9.66 11.14 -18.03
CA ASN A 247 10.53 11.89 -18.92
C ASN A 247 10.82 13.31 -18.42
N THR A 248 9.86 13.93 -17.73
CA THR A 248 9.99 15.27 -17.16
C THR A 248 10.23 15.26 -15.66
N HIS A 249 10.22 14.10 -15.03
CA HIS A 249 10.32 13.90 -13.58
C HIS A 249 9.29 14.74 -12.80
N LYS A 250 8.06 14.80 -13.33
CA LYS A 250 6.95 15.51 -12.72
C LYS A 250 5.92 14.54 -12.15
N ILE A 251 5.43 14.88 -10.97
CA ILE A 251 4.34 14.16 -10.29
C ILE A 251 3.27 15.18 -9.93
N LEU A 252 2.05 14.97 -10.44
CA LEU A 252 0.88 15.72 -10.04
C LEU A 252 0.05 14.91 -9.08
N LEU A 253 -0.17 15.41 -7.87
CA LEU A 253 -1.02 14.82 -6.85
C LEU A 253 -2.39 15.51 -6.87
N THR A 254 -3.45 14.76 -7.19
CA THR A 254 -4.83 15.23 -7.21
C THR A 254 -5.61 14.55 -6.11
N SER A 255 -5.97 15.29 -5.05
CA SER A 255 -6.79 14.75 -3.97
C SER A 255 -8.28 14.75 -4.34
N ILE A 256 -8.97 13.67 -3.97
CA ILE A 256 -10.41 13.49 -4.09
C ILE A 256 -11.02 13.41 -2.68
N PRO A 257 -12.02 14.23 -2.34
CA PRO A 257 -12.71 14.15 -1.06
C PRO A 257 -13.28 12.75 -0.82
N ARG A 258 -13.14 12.23 0.41
CA ARG A 258 -13.66 10.91 0.77
C ARG A 258 -15.21 10.85 0.66
N ASP A 259 -15.87 11.98 0.89
CA ASP A 259 -17.32 12.06 0.93
C ASP A 259 -17.92 12.42 -0.44
N TYR A 260 -17.14 12.38 -1.53
CA TYR A 260 -17.58 12.61 -2.90
C TYR A 260 -18.72 11.66 -3.28
N TYR A 261 -19.89 12.25 -3.67
CA TYR A 261 -21.09 11.50 -4.01
C TYR A 261 -21.16 11.27 -5.52
N ILE A 262 -20.61 10.14 -5.96
CA ILE A 262 -20.43 9.81 -7.37
C ILE A 262 -21.17 8.54 -7.78
N PRO A 263 -21.46 8.33 -9.09
CA PRO A 263 -22.04 7.10 -9.56
C PRO A 263 -21.15 5.87 -9.27
N VAL A 264 -21.74 4.82 -8.75
CA VAL A 264 -21.09 3.53 -8.55
C VAL A 264 -21.03 2.79 -9.88
N SER A 265 -19.86 2.31 -10.27
CA SER A 265 -19.71 1.54 -11.52
C SER A 265 -20.54 0.25 -11.51
N ASP A 266 -20.96 -0.16 -12.70
CA ASP A 266 -21.73 -1.40 -12.91
C ASP A 266 -23.09 -1.44 -12.15
N THR A 267 -23.61 -0.26 -11.79
CA THR A 267 -24.96 -0.07 -11.21
C THR A 267 -25.82 0.79 -12.14
N ASN A 268 -27.15 0.70 -12.01
CA ASN A 268 -28.09 1.49 -12.81
C ASN A 268 -28.18 2.96 -12.34
N GLY A 269 -27.05 3.65 -12.21
CA GLY A 269 -26.99 5.05 -11.83
C GLY A 269 -27.06 5.31 -10.31
N ILE A 270 -26.93 4.30 -9.49
CA ILE A 270 -26.81 4.44 -8.04
C ILE A 270 -25.58 5.30 -7.73
N ARG A 271 -25.76 6.32 -6.90
CA ARG A 271 -24.66 7.15 -6.37
C ARG A 271 -24.40 6.79 -4.93
N ASP A 272 -23.14 6.85 -4.52
CA ASP A 272 -22.77 6.63 -3.11
C ASP A 272 -21.58 7.52 -2.72
N ASN A 273 -21.34 7.62 -1.44
CA ASN A 273 -20.16 8.26 -0.87
C ASN A 273 -18.91 7.45 -1.23
N LEU A 274 -17.89 8.11 -1.75
CA LEU A 274 -16.66 7.46 -2.25
C LEU A 274 -15.97 6.60 -1.19
N SER A 275 -16.04 6.94 0.10
CA SER A 275 -15.47 6.11 1.16
C SER A 275 -16.07 4.71 1.21
N PHE A 276 -17.35 4.58 0.84
CA PHE A 276 -18.09 3.31 0.88
C PHE A 276 -18.02 2.55 -0.45
N ILE A 277 -17.84 3.27 -1.57
CA ILE A 277 -17.72 2.62 -2.89
C ILE A 277 -16.54 1.65 -2.87
N GLY A 278 -16.79 0.40 -3.21
CA GLY A 278 -15.76 -0.62 -3.33
C GLY A 278 -15.08 -0.97 -2.00
N VAL A 279 -15.78 -0.88 -0.87
CA VAL A 279 -15.27 -1.27 0.45
C VAL A 279 -14.83 -2.75 0.48
N ASN A 280 -15.53 -3.60 -0.28
CA ASN A 280 -15.22 -5.01 -0.44
C ASN A 280 -14.40 -5.32 -1.71
N ASP A 281 -14.29 -4.36 -2.63
CA ASP A 281 -13.69 -4.56 -3.96
C ASP A 281 -13.11 -3.24 -4.49
N ILE A 282 -11.80 -3.12 -4.47
CA ILE A 282 -11.09 -1.92 -4.94
C ILE A 282 -11.36 -1.63 -6.42
N ASP A 283 -11.63 -2.65 -7.24
CA ASP A 283 -11.89 -2.49 -8.68
C ASP A 283 -13.16 -1.68 -8.92
N THR A 284 -14.21 -1.87 -8.12
CA THR A 284 -15.44 -1.07 -8.18
C THR A 284 -15.16 0.41 -7.90
N ARG A 285 -14.31 0.71 -6.90
CA ARG A 285 -13.92 2.09 -6.57
C ARG A 285 -13.11 2.72 -7.70
N ILE A 286 -12.09 2.02 -8.19
CA ILE A 286 -11.25 2.47 -9.30
C ILE A 286 -12.10 2.80 -10.53
N LYS A 287 -12.98 1.89 -10.96
CA LYS A 287 -13.85 2.10 -12.11
C LYS A 287 -14.83 3.26 -11.92
N SER A 288 -15.37 3.41 -10.70
CA SER A 288 -16.28 4.53 -10.41
C SER A 288 -15.57 5.88 -10.59
N ILE A 289 -14.31 5.98 -10.12
CA ILE A 289 -13.49 7.19 -10.29
C ILE A 289 -13.10 7.35 -11.77
N GLU A 290 -12.67 6.29 -12.46
CA GLU A 290 -12.33 6.34 -13.89
C GLU A 290 -13.48 6.85 -14.74
N ASN A 291 -14.69 6.30 -14.53
CA ASN A 291 -15.89 6.70 -15.25
C ASN A 291 -16.27 8.16 -14.96
N TYR A 292 -16.19 8.58 -13.69
CA TYR A 292 -16.58 9.92 -13.27
C TYR A 292 -15.60 10.99 -13.77
N PHE A 293 -14.28 10.74 -13.66
CA PHE A 293 -13.25 11.67 -14.11
C PHE A 293 -12.98 11.54 -15.62
N GLY A 294 -13.37 10.45 -16.27
CA GLY A 294 -13.03 10.13 -17.65
C GLY A 294 -11.52 10.01 -17.85
N ILE A 295 -10.83 9.34 -16.95
CA ILE A 295 -9.42 8.99 -16.96
C ILE A 295 -9.26 7.48 -16.79
N ASN A 296 -8.05 6.96 -17.00
CA ASN A 296 -7.74 5.57 -16.69
C ASN A 296 -6.62 5.50 -15.68
N PHE A 297 -6.68 4.53 -14.77
CA PHE A 297 -5.57 4.16 -13.92
C PHE A 297 -4.75 3.03 -14.52
N ASP A 298 -3.45 3.19 -14.51
CA ASP A 298 -2.51 2.16 -14.92
C ASP A 298 -2.15 1.26 -13.75
N TYR A 299 -2.11 1.87 -12.56
CA TYR A 299 -1.74 1.20 -11.31
C TYR A 299 -2.58 1.71 -10.14
N TYR A 300 -2.55 0.93 -9.06
CA TYR A 300 -3.07 1.38 -7.77
C TYR A 300 -2.12 1.02 -6.62
N LEU A 301 -2.25 1.76 -5.55
CA LEU A 301 -1.61 1.53 -4.26
C LEU A 301 -2.67 1.72 -3.17
N LYS A 302 -3.01 0.66 -2.46
CA LYS A 302 -3.88 0.68 -1.29
C LYS A 302 -3.03 0.45 -0.05
N ILE A 303 -3.12 1.37 0.91
CA ILE A 303 -2.45 1.29 2.20
C ILE A 303 -3.49 1.38 3.31
N ASN A 304 -3.25 0.77 4.45
CA ASN A 304 -4.06 0.96 5.64
C ASN A 304 -3.38 1.92 6.62
N THR A 305 -4.09 2.29 7.68
CA THR A 305 -3.58 3.21 8.70
C THR A 305 -2.29 2.73 9.36
N ASN A 306 -2.15 1.43 9.59
CA ASN A 306 -0.93 0.87 10.18
C ASN A 306 0.25 0.97 9.20
N SER A 307 -0.01 0.74 7.90
CA SER A 307 1.02 0.85 6.85
C SER A 307 1.68 2.22 6.83
N LEU A 308 0.89 3.30 6.97
CA LEU A 308 1.45 4.66 7.01
C LEU A 308 2.43 4.82 8.18
N VAL A 309 2.07 4.33 9.37
CA VAL A 309 2.94 4.41 10.55
C VAL A 309 4.26 3.69 10.31
N TRP A 310 4.18 2.44 9.82
CA TRP A 310 5.37 1.63 9.57
C TRP A 310 6.25 2.20 8.45
N ILE A 311 5.65 2.75 7.38
CA ILE A 311 6.41 3.41 6.30
C ILE A 311 7.18 4.60 6.85
N VAL A 312 6.51 5.47 7.60
CA VAL A 312 7.14 6.68 8.16
C VAL A 312 8.24 6.34 9.16
N ASP A 313 7.99 5.39 10.08
CA ASP A 313 9.00 4.98 11.05
C ASP A 313 10.22 4.32 10.36
N ALA A 314 9.97 3.56 9.31
CA ALA A 314 11.01 2.87 8.56
C ALA A 314 11.93 3.84 7.78
N VAL A 315 11.39 4.96 7.28
CA VAL A 315 12.22 6.01 6.65
C VAL A 315 12.87 6.94 7.69
N GLY A 316 12.62 6.71 8.99
CA GLY A 316 13.19 7.50 10.08
C GLY A 316 12.37 8.74 10.46
N GLY A 317 11.09 8.77 10.09
CA GLY A 317 10.20 9.93 10.27
C GLY A 317 10.15 10.84 9.04
N ILE A 318 9.32 11.88 9.12
CA ILE A 318 9.17 12.89 8.06
C ILE A 318 9.35 14.30 8.64
N GLU A 319 9.68 15.26 7.78
CA GLU A 319 9.79 16.68 8.12
C GLU A 319 8.52 17.41 7.72
N TYR A 320 7.49 17.37 8.58
CA TYR A 320 6.19 17.98 8.30
C TYR A 320 6.22 19.49 8.55
N CYS A 321 5.83 20.28 7.54
CA CYS A 321 5.74 21.73 7.63
C CYS A 321 4.27 22.21 7.67
N SER A 322 3.92 22.97 8.72
CA SER A 322 2.56 23.53 8.88
C SER A 322 2.55 25.05 8.73
N ASP A 323 1.57 25.58 8.02
CA ASP A 323 1.39 27.02 7.84
C ASP A 323 0.85 27.70 9.11
N GLU A 324 0.24 26.95 10.01
CA GLU A 324 -0.35 27.44 11.27
C GLU A 324 -0.08 26.48 12.43
N SER A 325 -0.19 26.99 13.65
CA SER A 325 -0.13 26.15 14.85
C SER A 325 -1.51 25.62 15.18
N PHE A 326 -1.59 24.30 15.48
CA PHE A 326 -2.84 23.68 15.90
C PHE A 326 -2.61 22.54 16.89
N THR A 327 -3.68 22.21 17.63
CA THR A 327 -3.71 21.01 18.49
C THR A 327 -4.68 20.01 17.88
N THR A 328 -4.24 18.76 17.73
CA THR A 328 -5.11 17.72 17.18
C THR A 328 -6.31 17.44 18.08
N THR A 329 -7.47 17.21 17.50
CA THR A 329 -8.69 16.90 18.24
C THR A 329 -8.72 15.43 18.67
N HIS A 330 -8.05 14.58 17.93
CA HIS A 330 -7.91 13.15 18.17
C HIS A 330 -6.47 12.77 18.48
N ALA A 331 -6.31 11.64 19.14
CA ALA A 331 -5.03 11.02 19.39
C ALA A 331 -5.08 9.59 18.91
N VAL A 332 -4.39 9.28 17.82
CA VAL A 332 -4.43 7.94 17.22
C VAL A 332 -3.66 6.95 18.05
N ILE A 333 -4.26 5.78 18.26
CA ILE A 333 -3.61 4.59 18.82
C ILE A 333 -3.67 3.48 17.76
N LEU A 334 -2.56 2.79 17.53
CA LEU A 334 -2.51 1.67 16.61
C LEU A 334 -3.50 0.57 17.01
N ASN A 335 -4.20 0.02 16.02
CA ASN A 335 -5.16 -1.06 16.20
C ASN A 335 -6.35 -0.71 17.12
N SER A 336 -6.68 0.56 17.30
CA SER A 336 -7.81 0.99 18.12
C SER A 336 -8.66 2.04 17.41
N TYR A 337 -9.99 1.95 17.59
CA TYR A 337 -10.93 3.02 17.25
C TYR A 337 -11.11 4.01 18.42
N ASP A 338 -10.59 3.69 19.62
CA ASP A 338 -10.72 4.52 20.81
C ASP A 338 -9.60 5.57 20.88
N ASP A 339 -9.84 6.69 20.25
CA ASP A 339 -8.93 7.84 20.25
C ASP A 339 -8.86 8.57 21.61
N SER A 340 -9.67 8.17 22.59
CA SER A 340 -9.77 8.87 23.89
C SER A 340 -8.55 8.68 24.77
N LYS A 341 -7.80 7.58 24.59
CA LYS A 341 -6.64 7.20 25.40
C LYS A 341 -5.30 7.70 24.87
N GLY A 342 -5.28 8.24 23.65
CA GLY A 342 -4.07 8.74 23.02
C GLY A 342 -3.72 10.15 23.48
N LYS A 343 -2.48 10.57 23.19
CA LYS A 343 -2.00 11.92 23.48
C LYS A 343 -2.23 12.83 22.29
N LYS A 344 -2.98 13.91 22.48
CA LYS A 344 -3.14 14.97 21.47
C LYS A 344 -1.78 15.61 21.16
N LEU A 345 -1.58 15.97 19.89
CA LEU A 345 -0.37 16.60 19.42
C LEU A 345 -0.55 18.12 19.32
N ASN A 346 0.47 18.84 19.74
CA ASN A 346 0.59 20.28 19.50
C ASN A 346 1.57 20.47 18.34
N ILE A 347 1.05 20.81 17.18
CA ILE A 347 1.79 21.12 15.97
C ILE A 347 2.06 22.62 15.95
N LYS A 348 3.31 23.03 15.83
CA LYS A 348 3.72 24.43 15.70
C LYS A 348 3.74 24.82 14.22
N LYS A 349 3.51 26.13 13.97
CA LYS A 349 3.82 26.70 12.64
C LYS A 349 5.29 26.53 12.31
N GLY A 350 5.59 26.13 11.07
CA GLY A 350 6.92 25.79 10.58
C GLY A 350 7.12 24.27 10.47
N CYS A 351 8.37 23.88 10.23
CA CYS A 351 8.73 22.48 10.02
C CYS A 351 9.10 21.79 11.33
N GLN A 352 8.73 20.51 11.44
CA GLN A 352 9.02 19.69 12.61
C GLN A 352 9.05 18.21 12.24
N HIS A 353 9.92 17.48 12.94
CA HIS A 353 10.04 16.05 12.74
C HIS A 353 8.88 15.28 13.38
N LEU A 354 8.23 14.39 12.59
CA LEU A 354 7.13 13.52 13.03
C LEU A 354 7.50 12.05 12.84
N ASN A 355 7.24 11.23 13.84
CA ASN A 355 7.26 9.77 13.71
C ASN A 355 5.95 9.26 13.10
N GLY A 356 5.85 7.94 12.87
CA GLY A 356 4.71 7.35 12.18
C GLY A 356 3.36 7.59 12.86
N ILE A 357 3.26 7.44 14.19
CA ILE A 357 2.01 7.69 14.94
C ILE A 357 1.63 9.18 14.87
N GLN A 358 2.59 10.07 15.02
CA GLN A 358 2.36 11.51 14.91
C GLN A 358 1.89 11.89 13.51
N THR A 359 2.53 11.32 12.50
CA THR A 359 2.15 11.51 11.08
C THR A 359 0.74 11.01 10.82
N LEU A 360 0.38 9.81 11.30
CA LEU A 360 -0.98 9.28 11.16
C LEU A 360 -2.01 10.18 11.87
N THR A 361 -1.66 10.71 13.06
CA THR A 361 -2.54 11.63 13.79
C THR A 361 -2.81 12.90 12.99
N VAL A 362 -1.78 13.49 12.36
CA VAL A 362 -1.91 14.66 11.47
C VAL A 362 -2.68 14.30 10.19
N ALA A 363 -2.40 13.14 9.59
CA ALA A 363 -3.09 12.68 8.37
C ALA A 363 -4.60 12.47 8.58
N ARG A 364 -5.03 12.17 9.80
CA ARG A 364 -6.45 12.00 10.16
C ARG A 364 -7.11 13.24 10.73
N GLU A 365 -6.33 14.27 11.09
CA GLU A 365 -6.87 15.49 11.71
C GLU A 365 -7.64 16.33 10.70
N ARG A 366 -8.87 16.71 11.06
CA ARG A 366 -9.75 17.56 10.27
C ARG A 366 -10.48 18.60 11.11
N ASN A 367 -10.79 18.29 12.37
CA ASN A 367 -11.65 19.12 13.21
C ASN A 367 -10.90 20.32 13.83
N ALA A 368 -9.57 20.27 13.86
CA ALA A 368 -8.73 21.39 14.26
C ALA A 368 -8.72 22.53 13.24
N PHE A 369 -9.24 22.31 12.02
CA PHE A 369 -9.16 23.26 10.93
C PHE A 369 -10.54 23.77 10.49
N VAL A 370 -10.62 25.04 10.10
CA VAL A 370 -11.84 25.61 9.49
C VAL A 370 -12.16 24.88 8.17
N GLY A 371 -11.14 24.55 7.37
CA GLY A 371 -11.26 23.82 6.11
C GLY A 371 -11.56 22.34 6.24
N ARG A 372 -11.59 21.79 7.48
CA ARG A 372 -11.91 20.40 7.78
C ARG A 372 -11.22 19.39 6.83
N ASP A 373 -12.00 18.66 6.05
CA ASP A 373 -11.51 17.64 5.13
C ASP A 373 -10.57 18.21 4.04
N ARG A 374 -10.81 19.43 3.59
CA ARG A 374 -9.95 20.11 2.61
C ARG A 374 -8.53 20.32 3.12
N GLN A 375 -8.40 20.71 4.42
CA GLN A 375 -7.07 20.85 5.03
C GLN A 375 -6.41 19.49 5.26
N ARG A 376 -7.18 18.48 5.68
CA ARG A 376 -6.67 17.10 5.80
C ARG A 376 -6.09 16.59 4.49
N GLN A 377 -6.75 16.84 3.35
CA GLN A 377 -6.23 16.45 2.03
C GLN A 377 -4.87 17.11 1.74
N LYS A 378 -4.71 18.40 2.04
CA LYS A 378 -3.42 19.10 1.89
C LYS A 378 -2.34 18.50 2.79
N ASN A 379 -2.67 18.19 4.05
CA ASN A 379 -1.76 17.53 4.97
C ASN A 379 -1.31 16.16 4.41
N CYS A 380 -2.23 15.37 3.88
CA CYS A 380 -1.90 14.08 3.26
C CYS A 380 -1.02 14.22 2.01
N GLN A 381 -1.24 15.26 1.18
CA GLN A 381 -0.36 15.55 0.04
C GLN A 381 1.06 15.87 0.50
N ALA A 382 1.21 16.75 1.52
CA ALA A 382 2.49 17.08 2.09
C ALA A 382 3.21 15.84 2.64
N ILE A 383 2.50 15.00 3.40
CA ILE A 383 3.03 13.74 3.95
C ILE A 383 3.55 12.81 2.84
N ILE A 384 2.84 12.67 1.73
CA ILE A 384 3.29 11.83 0.60
C ILE A 384 4.56 12.39 -0.02
N VAL A 385 4.62 13.71 -0.23
CA VAL A 385 5.83 14.37 -0.75
C VAL A 385 7.01 14.15 0.20
N ASP A 386 6.80 14.35 1.50
CA ASP A 386 7.86 14.18 2.51
C ASP A 386 8.36 12.73 2.59
N ILE A 387 7.45 11.73 2.53
CA ILE A 387 7.85 10.32 2.46
C ILE A 387 8.73 10.08 1.22
N PHE A 388 8.34 10.61 0.05
CA PHE A 388 9.12 10.47 -1.17
C PHE A 388 10.50 11.12 -1.05
N GLU A 389 10.59 12.32 -0.46
CA GLU A 389 11.86 13.00 -0.22
C GLU A 389 12.76 12.20 0.75
N GLN A 390 12.19 11.64 1.82
CA GLN A 390 12.93 10.78 2.75
C GLN A 390 13.43 9.48 2.08
N LEU A 391 12.63 8.88 1.19
CA LEU A 391 13.05 7.69 0.44
C LEU A 391 14.29 7.94 -0.44
N LYS A 392 14.57 9.17 -0.86
CA LYS A 392 15.77 9.55 -1.60
C LYS A 392 17.00 9.73 -0.71
N SER A 393 16.84 9.78 0.61
CA SER A 393 17.95 10.05 1.53
C SER A 393 18.94 8.89 1.65
N ALA A 394 20.22 9.19 1.90
CA ALA A 394 21.26 8.18 2.10
C ALA A 394 20.96 7.27 3.29
N ASN A 395 20.34 7.79 4.35
CA ASN A 395 19.95 7.01 5.53
C ASN A 395 18.89 5.98 5.20
N THR A 396 17.94 6.32 4.35
CA THR A 396 16.89 5.39 3.87
C THR A 396 17.50 4.28 3.05
N LEU A 397 18.45 4.60 2.16
CA LEU A 397 19.17 3.59 1.38
C LEU A 397 19.94 2.61 2.29
N ALA A 398 20.56 3.10 3.38
CA ALA A 398 21.24 2.26 4.36
C ALA A 398 20.27 1.37 5.17
N ASN A 399 19.05 1.84 5.42
CA ASN A 399 18.02 1.14 6.19
C ASN A 399 16.97 0.44 5.33
N TYR A 400 17.19 0.38 4.03
CA TYR A 400 16.23 -0.11 3.04
C TYR A 400 15.64 -1.49 3.37
N ASN A 401 16.46 -2.43 3.86
CA ASN A 401 15.99 -3.75 4.26
C ASN A 401 15.03 -3.71 5.46
N ASN A 402 15.24 -2.82 6.41
CA ASN A 402 14.33 -2.65 7.55
C ASN A 402 12.99 -2.08 7.09
N ILE A 403 13.02 -1.11 6.17
CA ILE A 403 11.84 -0.54 5.53
C ILE A 403 11.04 -1.64 4.84
N LEU A 404 11.71 -2.41 4.01
CA LEU A 404 11.09 -3.49 3.26
C LEU A 404 10.47 -4.55 4.17
N ASN A 405 11.20 -5.00 5.19
CA ASN A 405 10.69 -6.00 6.14
C ASN A 405 9.51 -5.47 6.97
N SER A 406 9.45 -4.17 7.22
CA SER A 406 8.35 -3.54 7.96
C SER A 406 7.07 -3.40 7.14
N LEU A 407 7.17 -3.32 5.81
CA LEU A 407 6.03 -3.16 4.93
C LEU A 407 5.19 -4.45 4.79
N GLY A 408 5.81 -5.62 4.81
CA GLY A 408 5.16 -6.94 4.81
C GLY A 408 3.85 -7.01 3.98
N ASP A 409 2.77 -7.47 4.61
CA ASP A 409 1.43 -7.62 4.02
C ASP A 409 0.55 -6.35 4.18
N LEU A 410 1.14 -5.20 4.54
CA LEU A 410 0.41 -4.01 4.95
C LEU A 410 -0.11 -3.14 3.78
N TYR A 411 0.23 -3.48 2.55
CA TYR A 411 -0.23 -2.77 1.36
C TYR A 411 -0.65 -3.74 0.26
N GLU A 412 -1.49 -3.24 -0.64
CA GLU A 412 -1.93 -3.92 -1.84
C GLU A 412 -1.64 -3.01 -3.03
N THR A 413 -0.97 -3.52 -4.07
CA THR A 413 -0.60 -2.71 -5.23
C THR A 413 -0.56 -3.51 -6.52
N SER A 414 -0.83 -2.84 -7.63
CA SER A 414 -0.57 -3.34 -8.99
C SER A 414 0.67 -2.72 -9.62
N LEU A 415 1.43 -1.88 -8.89
CA LEU A 415 2.71 -1.35 -9.36
C LEU A 415 3.66 -2.50 -9.67
N SER A 416 4.36 -2.43 -10.80
CA SER A 416 5.38 -3.40 -11.12
C SER A 416 6.72 -3.05 -10.48
N ARG A 417 7.52 -4.05 -10.17
CA ARG A 417 8.90 -3.89 -9.71
C ARG A 417 9.71 -2.99 -10.66
N GLU A 418 9.52 -3.13 -11.96
CA GLU A 418 10.22 -2.36 -13.00
C GLU A 418 10.02 -0.84 -12.88
N ILE A 419 8.81 -0.40 -12.51
CA ILE A 419 8.52 1.05 -12.29
C ILE A 419 9.36 1.58 -11.14
N ILE A 420 9.40 0.86 -10.02
CA ILE A 420 10.20 1.27 -8.86
C ILE A 420 11.69 1.29 -9.20
N GLU A 421 12.18 0.27 -9.91
CA GLU A 421 13.56 0.21 -10.38
C GLU A 421 13.90 1.42 -11.26
N ASN A 422 13.00 1.82 -12.17
CA ASN A 422 13.22 2.97 -13.05
C ASN A 422 13.19 4.29 -12.28
N ILE A 423 12.25 4.51 -11.35
CA ILE A 423 12.23 5.68 -10.47
C ILE A 423 13.54 5.77 -9.67
N MET A 424 14.02 4.65 -9.13
CA MET A 424 15.27 4.61 -8.39
C MET A 424 16.48 4.92 -9.27
N LYS A 425 16.56 4.37 -10.48
CA LYS A 425 17.64 4.68 -11.44
C LYS A 425 17.68 6.16 -11.79
N ASP A 426 16.52 6.77 -12.09
CA ASP A 426 16.44 8.18 -12.41
C ASP A 426 16.86 9.04 -11.22
N THR A 427 16.42 8.68 -10.02
CA THR A 427 16.81 9.38 -8.79
C THR A 427 18.32 9.30 -8.53
N ILE A 428 18.93 8.12 -8.70
CA ILE A 428 20.39 7.91 -8.54
C ILE A 428 21.16 8.68 -9.64
N ASN A 429 20.59 8.82 -10.84
CA ASN A 429 21.16 9.63 -11.92
C ASN A 429 21.04 11.15 -11.67
N GLY A 430 20.43 11.57 -10.57
CA GLY A 430 20.28 12.97 -10.21
C GLY A 430 19.02 13.62 -10.79
N ALA A 431 18.01 12.83 -11.15
CA ALA A 431 16.73 13.38 -11.57
C ALA A 431 16.12 14.23 -10.44
N ASN A 432 15.72 15.44 -10.81
CA ASN A 432 15.03 16.35 -9.90
C ASN A 432 13.53 16.18 -10.04
N TRP A 433 12.94 15.35 -9.20
CA TRP A 433 11.50 15.14 -9.15
C TRP A 433 10.79 16.38 -8.60
N THR A 434 9.78 16.85 -9.32
CA THR A 434 8.96 18.00 -8.92
C THR A 434 7.53 17.57 -8.67
N PHE A 435 6.91 18.13 -7.62
CA PHE A 435 5.56 17.85 -7.24
C PHE A 435 4.65 19.05 -7.46
N GLU A 436 3.51 18.80 -8.09
CA GLU A 436 2.40 19.73 -8.17
C GLU A 436 1.21 19.14 -7.40
N ASN A 437 0.50 20.00 -6.67
CA ASN A 437 -0.65 19.59 -5.86
C ASN A 437 -1.91 20.27 -6.39
N GLN A 438 -2.99 19.51 -6.49
CA GLN A 438 -4.34 20.02 -6.72
C GLN A 438 -5.36 19.20 -5.96
N SER A 439 -6.56 19.72 -5.84
CA SER A 439 -7.70 19.02 -5.23
C SER A 439 -8.95 19.32 -6.02
N VAL A 440 -9.83 18.35 -6.13
CA VAL A 440 -11.21 18.61 -6.54
C VAL A 440 -12.04 18.98 -5.31
N ASP A 441 -13.15 19.71 -5.53
CA ASP A 441 -13.99 20.22 -4.46
C ASP A 441 -15.48 19.96 -4.74
N GLY A 442 -16.33 20.15 -3.74
CA GLY A 442 -17.76 19.93 -3.83
C GLY A 442 -18.55 20.71 -2.80
N ASN A 443 -19.86 20.66 -2.94
CA ASN A 443 -20.81 21.22 -1.99
C ASN A 443 -21.23 20.18 -0.97
N ASP A 444 -21.10 20.52 0.30
CA ASP A 444 -21.49 19.67 1.41
C ASP A 444 -23.01 19.45 1.47
N GLY A 445 -23.46 18.24 1.77
CA GLY A 445 -24.86 17.90 1.90
C GLY A 445 -25.10 16.59 2.64
N GLN A 446 -26.34 16.12 2.59
CA GLN A 446 -26.75 14.83 3.14
C GLN A 446 -27.57 14.07 2.12
N ASP A 447 -27.22 12.81 1.88
CA ASP A 447 -27.94 11.93 0.97
C ASP A 447 -27.92 10.49 1.45
N LEU A 448 -28.63 9.62 0.76
CA LEU A 448 -28.67 8.20 1.05
C LEU A 448 -27.29 7.57 0.77
N VAL A 449 -26.69 7.01 1.79
CA VAL A 449 -25.51 6.15 1.67
C VAL A 449 -26.01 4.71 1.49
N HIS A 450 -25.86 4.17 0.28
CA HIS A 450 -26.49 2.90 -0.07
C HIS A 450 -25.91 1.71 0.69
N LEU A 451 -24.62 1.75 1.05
CA LEU A 451 -23.99 0.64 1.77
C LEU A 451 -24.65 0.35 3.13
N ASN A 452 -25.03 1.39 3.87
CA ASN A 452 -25.67 1.26 5.18
C ASN A 452 -27.13 1.67 5.19
N SER A 453 -27.70 2.05 4.05
CA SER A 453 -29.09 2.46 3.85
C SER A 453 -29.53 3.62 4.74
N MET A 454 -28.61 4.49 5.13
CA MET A 454 -28.85 5.63 6.00
C MET A 454 -28.52 6.97 5.31
N LYS A 455 -29.18 8.05 5.71
CA LYS A 455 -28.73 9.39 5.33
C LYS A 455 -27.42 9.69 6.03
N GLY A 456 -26.39 10.00 5.23
CA GLY A 456 -25.06 10.36 5.68
C GLY A 456 -24.57 11.66 5.08
N TRP A 457 -23.45 12.13 5.59
CA TRP A 457 -22.77 13.29 5.01
C TRP A 457 -22.18 12.92 3.66
N VAL A 458 -22.43 13.77 2.65
CA VAL A 458 -21.90 13.61 1.29
C VAL A 458 -21.39 14.94 0.78
N MET A 459 -20.53 14.89 -0.23
CA MET A 459 -20.03 16.05 -0.95
C MET A 459 -20.43 15.93 -2.43
N TYR A 460 -21.33 16.80 -2.88
CA TYR A 460 -21.72 16.87 -4.29
C TYR A 460 -20.60 17.51 -5.11
N PRO A 461 -19.99 16.81 -6.09
CA PRO A 461 -18.88 17.34 -6.88
C PRO A 461 -19.23 18.66 -7.57
N ILE A 462 -18.25 19.57 -7.64
CA ILE A 462 -18.30 20.77 -8.49
C ILE A 462 -17.60 20.42 -9.79
N ASP A 463 -18.36 20.31 -10.88
CA ASP A 463 -17.89 19.82 -12.18
C ASP A 463 -16.69 20.60 -12.74
N ASP A 464 -16.64 21.92 -12.55
CA ASP A 464 -15.51 22.75 -12.98
C ASP A 464 -14.19 22.33 -12.32
N THR A 465 -14.22 21.94 -11.03
CA THR A 465 -13.02 21.47 -10.32
C THR A 465 -12.52 20.15 -10.88
N VAL A 466 -13.45 19.26 -11.26
CA VAL A 466 -13.15 17.96 -11.89
C VAL A 466 -12.61 18.16 -13.30
N ALA A 467 -13.22 19.04 -14.09
CA ALA A 467 -12.76 19.39 -15.44
C ALA A 467 -11.36 19.99 -15.43
N ASN A 468 -11.08 20.92 -14.50
CA ASN A 468 -9.76 21.52 -14.34
C ASN A 468 -8.71 20.49 -13.90
N ALA A 469 -9.06 19.61 -12.97
CA ALA A 469 -8.17 18.54 -12.53
C ALA A 469 -7.85 17.58 -13.69
N LYS A 470 -8.84 17.17 -14.46
CA LYS A 470 -8.66 16.35 -15.66
C LYS A 470 -7.76 17.02 -16.70
N ALA A 471 -7.93 18.33 -16.94
CA ALA A 471 -7.10 19.08 -17.87
C ALA A 471 -5.61 19.03 -17.49
N LYS A 472 -5.28 19.27 -16.20
CA LYS A 472 -3.92 19.18 -15.67
C LYS A 472 -3.34 17.76 -15.72
N ILE A 473 -4.15 16.74 -15.36
CA ILE A 473 -3.74 15.33 -15.51
C ILE A 473 -3.33 15.05 -16.96
N ASN A 474 -4.16 15.45 -17.91
CA ASN A 474 -3.86 15.27 -19.34
C ASN A 474 -2.65 16.07 -19.81
N GLU A 475 -2.36 17.23 -19.21
CA GLU A 475 -1.17 18.02 -19.50
C GLU A 475 0.11 17.28 -19.09
N ILE A 476 0.15 16.71 -17.90
CA ILE A 476 1.29 15.91 -17.42
C ILE A 476 1.51 14.66 -18.29
N LEU A 477 0.42 14.05 -18.79
CA LEU A 477 0.49 12.85 -19.63
C LEU A 477 0.83 13.13 -21.10
N LYS A 478 0.87 14.38 -21.54
CA LYS A 478 1.34 14.76 -22.90
C LYS A 478 2.87 14.75 -22.96
#